data_0274d0a5bab7b5d2524917399fb4f037
#
_entry.id   0274d0a5bab7b5d2524917399fb4f037
#
_cell.length_a   1.000
_cell.length_b   1.000
_cell.length_c   1.000
_cell.angle_alpha   90.00
_cell.angle_beta   90.00
_cell.angle_gamma   90.00
#
_symmetry.space_group_name_H-M   'P 1'
#
loop_
_entity.id
_entity.type
_entity.pdbx_description
1 polymer ?
#
loop_
_entity_poly.entity_id
_entity_poly.type
_entity_poly.pdbx_seq_one_letter_code
_entity_poly.pdbx_strand_id
1 'polypeptide(L)'
;MHATAPSAGQQIVTEENAQLDFSKSMSYGDYLSLDAILTAQHPRSPDHNEMLFIVQHQTSELWMKLMLHELGAAIRNIANDELGAAFKMLARVSKIMEQLVHAWDVLATMTPPEYSAIRPYLDNSSGFQSYQYRCIEFSLGNKNAAMLKPHAHRPDLLALVQAAYVAPSLYDESLRLLARRGLAVPATHTQRDWSQPYTASKDVEQAWLQVYRDPKAHWDLYQLGEELTDLEDAFRLWRFRHVTTVERIIGFKRGTGGTGGVSYLRKMLDVVLFPEIWSLRTEL
;
A
#
# COMPACT_ATOMS: atom_id res chain seq x y z
N MET A 1 -53.00 23.23 17.29
CA MET A 1 -51.94 22.52 18.06
C MET A 1 -50.61 22.93 17.46
N HIS A 2 -49.86 23.86 18.08
CA HIS A 2 -48.55 24.25 17.62
C HIS A 2 -47.52 23.22 18.13
N ALA A 3 -46.91 22.50 17.20
CA ALA A 3 -45.76 21.68 17.49
C ALA A 3 -44.57 22.64 17.81
N THR A 4 -44.10 22.62 19.05
CA THR A 4 -42.89 23.34 19.48
C THR A 4 -41.68 22.71 18.80
N ALA A 5 -40.91 23.53 18.07
CA ALA A 5 -39.64 23.09 17.50
C ALA A 5 -38.69 22.66 18.65
N PRO A 6 -37.89 21.57 18.46
CA PRO A 6 -36.93 21.14 19.46
C PRO A 6 -35.87 22.21 19.70
N SER A 7 -35.51 22.43 20.99
CA SER A 7 -34.48 23.38 21.38
C SER A 7 -33.12 22.94 20.87
N ALA A 8 -32.27 23.90 20.48
CA ALA A 8 -30.87 23.63 20.09
C ALA A 8 -30.12 22.88 21.23
N GLY A 9 -29.72 21.65 20.97
CA GLY A 9 -29.02 20.76 21.92
C GLY A 9 -29.75 19.46 22.29
N GLN A 10 -31.01 19.26 21.84
CA GLN A 10 -31.66 17.95 22.00
C GLN A 10 -31.15 16.98 20.94
N GLN A 11 -30.39 15.96 21.36
CA GLN A 11 -30.10 14.80 20.52
C GLN A 11 -31.42 14.09 20.20
N ILE A 12 -31.70 13.93 18.91
CA ILE A 12 -32.81 13.10 18.45
C ILE A 12 -32.36 11.64 18.66
N VAL A 13 -32.76 11.06 19.79
CA VAL A 13 -32.67 9.61 20.00
C VAL A 13 -33.78 9.00 19.16
N THR A 14 -33.45 8.31 18.06
CA THR A 14 -34.44 7.54 17.29
C THR A 14 -34.91 6.36 18.14
N GLU A 15 -36.16 6.37 18.54
CA GLU A 15 -36.81 5.37 19.42
C GLU A 15 -37.08 4.02 18.71
N GLU A 16 -36.62 3.82 17.49
CA GLU A 16 -36.91 2.61 16.73
C GLU A 16 -35.99 1.46 17.16
N ASN A 17 -36.35 0.76 18.25
CA ASN A 17 -35.78 -0.54 18.68
C ASN A 17 -34.24 -0.62 18.67
N ALA A 18 -33.51 0.49 18.88
CA ALA A 18 -32.08 0.48 18.99
C ALA A 18 -31.62 -0.31 20.24
N GLN A 19 -30.70 -1.25 20.07
CA GLN A 19 -30.06 -1.93 21.20
C GLN A 19 -29.22 -0.92 21.97
N LEU A 20 -29.57 -0.64 23.24
CA LEU A 20 -28.88 0.32 24.10
C LEU A 20 -28.13 -0.36 25.27
N ASP A 21 -28.48 -1.61 25.61
CA ASP A 21 -27.78 -2.40 26.63
C ASP A 21 -26.94 -3.50 25.99
N PHE A 22 -25.61 -3.37 26.14
CA PHE A 22 -24.61 -4.31 25.61
C PHE A 22 -23.97 -5.15 26.73
N SER A 23 -24.50 -5.15 27.97
CA SER A 23 -23.93 -5.89 29.09
C SER A 23 -23.88 -7.42 28.87
N LYS A 24 -24.69 -7.96 27.96
CA LYS A 24 -24.78 -9.38 27.60
C LYS A 24 -24.58 -9.68 26.12
N SER A 25 -24.11 -8.70 25.34
CA SER A 25 -23.90 -8.83 23.91
C SER A 25 -22.63 -8.12 23.48
N MET A 26 -22.04 -8.56 22.36
CA MET A 26 -20.84 -7.94 21.79
C MET A 26 -21.12 -6.48 21.41
N SER A 27 -20.34 -5.55 21.96
CA SER A 27 -20.37 -4.13 21.60
C SER A 27 -19.53 -3.85 20.34
N TYR A 28 -19.68 -2.65 19.79
CA TYR A 28 -18.84 -2.15 18.70
C TYR A 28 -17.34 -2.15 19.08
N GLY A 29 -17.04 -1.72 20.32
CA GLY A 29 -15.68 -1.70 20.84
C GLY A 29 -15.07 -3.10 20.97
N ASP A 30 -15.85 -4.08 21.45
CA ASP A 30 -15.42 -5.48 21.57
C ASP A 30 -15.10 -6.09 20.21
N TYR A 31 -16.01 -5.92 19.23
CA TYR A 31 -15.80 -6.46 17.87
C TYR A 31 -14.55 -5.91 17.20
N LEU A 32 -14.29 -4.62 17.35
CA LEU A 32 -13.15 -3.95 16.73
C LEU A 32 -11.88 -3.99 17.60
N SER A 33 -11.94 -4.52 18.81
CA SER A 33 -10.84 -4.48 19.80
C SER A 33 -10.32 -3.05 20.01
N LEU A 34 -11.25 -2.07 20.13
CA LEU A 34 -10.89 -0.65 20.16
C LEU A 34 -9.99 -0.28 21.32
N ASP A 35 -10.19 -0.89 22.50
CA ASP A 35 -9.36 -0.63 23.67
C ASP A 35 -7.88 -0.91 23.38
N ALA A 36 -7.57 -2.04 22.70
CA ALA A 36 -6.20 -2.37 22.33
C ALA A 36 -5.61 -1.39 21.29
N ILE A 37 -6.42 -0.90 20.34
CA ILE A 37 -5.97 0.02 19.29
C ILE A 37 -5.80 1.43 19.84
N LEU A 38 -6.78 1.94 20.61
CA LEU A 38 -6.83 3.32 21.09
C LEU A 38 -5.94 3.57 22.32
N THR A 39 -5.39 2.52 22.94
CA THR A 39 -4.38 2.63 24.01
C THR A 39 -2.96 2.28 23.57
N ALA A 40 -2.74 2.03 22.26
CA ALA A 40 -1.44 1.67 21.72
C ALA A 40 -0.53 2.89 21.41
N GLN A 41 -0.94 4.11 21.76
CA GLN A 41 -0.17 5.32 21.55
C GLN A 41 0.63 5.66 22.83
N HIS A 42 1.95 5.55 22.75
CA HIS A 42 2.85 5.80 23.88
C HIS A 42 3.90 6.86 23.52
N PRO A 43 3.57 8.17 23.59
CA PRO A 43 4.54 9.24 23.34
C PRO A 43 5.75 9.14 24.27
N ARG A 44 6.92 9.40 23.74
CA ARG A 44 8.20 9.36 24.47
C ARG A 44 8.73 10.76 24.80
N SER A 45 8.27 11.76 24.05
CA SER A 45 8.59 13.17 24.31
C SER A 45 7.45 13.86 25.04
N PRO A 46 7.70 15.03 25.64
CA PRO A 46 6.66 15.88 26.20
C PRO A 46 5.92 16.71 25.14
N ASP A 47 6.27 16.58 23.86
CA ASP A 47 5.72 17.40 22.79
C ASP A 47 4.33 16.89 22.34
N HIS A 48 3.38 17.82 22.25
CA HIS A 48 2.00 17.52 21.84
C HIS A 48 1.92 16.84 20.46
N ASN A 49 2.79 17.22 19.52
CA ASN A 49 2.75 16.79 18.14
C ASN A 49 3.24 15.34 17.92
N GLU A 50 3.85 14.72 18.93
CA GLU A 50 4.24 13.31 18.85
C GLU A 50 3.03 12.38 18.69
N MET A 51 1.89 12.73 19.26
CA MET A 51 0.64 11.97 19.08
C MET A 51 0.22 11.93 17.60
N LEU A 52 0.28 13.08 16.90
CA LEU A 52 0.01 13.14 15.45
C LEU A 52 0.94 12.20 14.69
N PHE A 53 2.24 12.23 15.00
CA PHE A 53 3.24 11.39 14.34
C PHE A 53 2.95 9.90 14.56
N ILE A 54 2.64 9.48 15.79
CA ILE A 54 2.34 8.09 16.13
C ILE A 54 1.06 7.62 15.42
N VAL A 55 -0.06 8.34 15.60
CA VAL A 55 -1.37 7.94 15.05
C VAL A 55 -1.32 7.87 13.52
N GLN A 56 -0.66 8.86 12.89
CA GLN A 56 -0.49 8.87 11.44
C GLN A 56 0.22 7.61 10.92
N HIS A 57 1.30 7.18 11.57
CA HIS A 57 2.03 5.98 11.17
C HIS A 57 1.26 4.69 11.48
N GLN A 58 0.60 4.61 12.64
CA GLN A 58 -0.25 3.46 13.00
C GLN A 58 -1.41 3.30 12.02
N THR A 59 -2.06 4.38 11.63
CA THR A 59 -3.15 4.37 10.64
C THR A 59 -2.64 3.89 9.28
N SER A 60 -1.47 4.35 8.85
CA SER A 60 -0.84 3.88 7.61
C SER A 60 -0.52 2.38 7.66
N GLU A 61 -0.02 1.88 8.79
CA GLU A 61 0.25 0.44 8.97
C GLU A 61 -1.04 -0.40 8.94
N LEU A 62 -2.17 0.11 9.49
CA LEU A 62 -3.47 -0.55 9.39
C LEU A 62 -3.98 -0.61 7.95
N TRP A 63 -3.83 0.47 7.19
CA TRP A 63 -4.16 0.47 5.75
C TRP A 63 -3.27 -0.49 4.96
N MET A 64 -1.97 -0.53 5.25
CA MET A 64 -1.05 -1.48 4.62
C MET A 64 -1.39 -2.94 4.94
N LYS A 65 -1.88 -3.22 6.16
CA LYS A 65 -2.37 -4.55 6.54
C LYS A 65 -3.56 -4.98 5.66
N LEU A 66 -4.55 -4.09 5.48
CA LEU A 66 -5.68 -4.36 4.61
C LEU A 66 -5.24 -4.48 3.14
N MET A 67 -4.33 -3.62 2.69
CA MET A 67 -3.77 -3.70 1.34
C MET A 67 -3.10 -5.05 1.06
N LEU A 68 -2.29 -5.57 1.97
CA LEU A 68 -1.67 -6.89 1.83
C LEU A 68 -2.70 -8.02 1.77
N HIS A 69 -3.78 -7.92 2.53
CA HIS A 69 -4.87 -8.89 2.50
C HIS A 69 -5.56 -8.92 1.12
N GLU A 70 -5.94 -7.77 0.59
CA GLU A 70 -6.61 -7.64 -0.71
C GLU A 70 -5.65 -7.96 -1.88
N LEU A 71 -4.41 -7.47 -1.83
CA LEU A 71 -3.40 -7.73 -2.85
C LEU A 71 -3.05 -9.23 -2.94
N GLY A 72 -2.90 -9.89 -1.80
CA GLY A 72 -2.68 -11.33 -1.78
C GLY A 72 -3.87 -12.12 -2.35
N ALA A 73 -5.10 -11.67 -2.12
CA ALA A 73 -6.29 -12.26 -2.73
C ALA A 73 -6.33 -12.00 -4.25
N ALA A 74 -6.00 -10.80 -4.71
CA ALA A 74 -5.93 -10.46 -6.13
C ALA A 74 -4.91 -11.36 -6.87
N ILE A 75 -3.70 -11.51 -6.33
CA ILE A 75 -2.65 -12.37 -6.91
C ILE A 75 -3.14 -13.82 -7.04
N ARG A 76 -3.79 -14.39 -6.00
CA ARG A 76 -4.34 -15.76 -6.06
C ARG A 76 -5.46 -15.89 -7.09
N ASN A 77 -6.36 -14.92 -7.18
CA ASN A 77 -7.45 -14.95 -8.16
C ASN A 77 -6.91 -14.84 -9.60
N ILE A 78 -5.89 -14.03 -9.86
CA ILE A 78 -5.21 -13.98 -11.17
C ILE A 78 -4.53 -15.33 -11.48
N ALA A 79 -3.88 -15.93 -10.50
CA ALA A 79 -3.26 -17.25 -10.66
C ALA A 79 -4.30 -18.33 -11.04
N ASN A 80 -5.53 -18.21 -10.53
CA ASN A 80 -6.65 -19.14 -10.80
C ASN A 80 -7.50 -18.74 -12.00
N ASP A 81 -7.16 -17.66 -12.70
CA ASP A 81 -7.95 -17.13 -13.82
C ASP A 81 -9.36 -16.59 -13.42
N GLU A 82 -9.48 -16.10 -12.19
CA GLU A 82 -10.70 -15.53 -11.61
C GLU A 82 -10.66 -13.99 -11.64
N LEU A 83 -10.56 -13.41 -12.84
CA LEU A 83 -10.32 -11.96 -13.02
C LEU A 83 -11.42 -11.08 -12.44
N GLY A 84 -12.70 -11.50 -12.50
CA GLY A 84 -13.79 -10.72 -11.92
C GLY A 84 -13.63 -10.48 -10.40
N ALA A 85 -13.17 -11.51 -9.67
CA ALA A 85 -12.83 -11.38 -8.26
C ALA A 85 -11.56 -10.55 -8.05
N ALA A 86 -10.52 -10.76 -8.88
CA ALA A 86 -9.27 -10.02 -8.83
C ALA A 86 -9.50 -8.50 -8.98
N PHE A 87 -10.31 -8.08 -9.95
CA PHE A 87 -10.63 -6.66 -10.18
C PHE A 87 -11.30 -6.01 -8.96
N LYS A 88 -12.18 -6.75 -8.27
CA LYS A 88 -12.78 -6.24 -7.04
C LYS A 88 -11.75 -6.00 -5.94
N MET A 89 -10.74 -6.88 -5.82
CA MET A 89 -9.65 -6.72 -4.85
C MET A 89 -8.73 -5.57 -5.26
N LEU A 90 -8.35 -5.44 -6.53
CA LEU A 90 -7.51 -4.36 -7.05
C LEU A 90 -8.18 -3.00 -6.88
N ALA A 91 -9.47 -2.88 -7.17
CA ALA A 91 -10.24 -1.67 -6.91
C ALA A 91 -10.20 -1.24 -5.43
N ARG A 92 -10.24 -2.20 -4.48
CA ARG A 92 -10.05 -1.90 -3.05
C ARG A 92 -8.63 -1.46 -2.74
N VAL A 93 -7.63 -2.11 -3.32
CA VAL A 93 -6.21 -1.71 -3.17
C VAL A 93 -6.02 -0.27 -3.64
N SER A 94 -6.61 0.12 -4.78
CA SER A 94 -6.55 1.50 -5.29
C SER A 94 -7.20 2.49 -4.30
N LYS A 95 -8.35 2.14 -3.70
CA LYS A 95 -8.98 3.00 -2.67
C LYS A 95 -8.17 3.09 -1.37
N ILE A 96 -7.48 2.03 -0.99
CA ILE A 96 -6.54 2.05 0.15
C ILE A 96 -5.35 2.95 -0.17
N MET A 97 -4.82 2.90 -1.40
CA MET A 97 -3.74 3.79 -1.83
C MET A 97 -4.14 5.27 -1.75
N GLU A 98 -5.37 5.62 -2.12
CA GLU A 98 -5.89 6.98 -1.93
C GLU A 98 -5.80 7.42 -0.45
N GLN A 99 -6.17 6.55 0.50
CA GLN A 99 -6.06 6.84 1.94
C GLN A 99 -4.59 7.03 2.37
N LEU A 100 -3.69 6.17 1.88
CA LEU A 100 -2.26 6.30 2.15
C LEU A 100 -1.66 7.59 1.55
N VAL A 101 -2.16 8.05 0.41
CA VAL A 101 -1.78 9.35 -0.19
C VAL A 101 -2.30 10.50 0.65
N HIS A 102 -3.58 10.50 1.04
CA HIS A 102 -4.18 11.55 1.88
C HIS A 102 -3.56 11.61 3.28
N ALA A 103 -3.08 10.49 3.79
CA ALA A 103 -2.38 10.43 5.07
C ALA A 103 -1.16 11.38 5.12
N TRP A 104 -0.50 11.61 3.99
CA TRP A 104 0.59 12.61 3.90
C TRP A 104 0.11 14.05 4.11
N ASP A 105 -1.13 14.38 3.78
CA ASP A 105 -1.68 15.72 3.98
C ASP A 105 -1.79 16.05 5.47
N VAL A 106 -2.17 15.05 6.28
CA VAL A 106 -2.21 15.21 7.74
C VAL A 106 -0.80 15.37 8.30
N LEU A 107 0.14 14.49 7.91
CA LEU A 107 1.53 14.59 8.40
C LEU A 107 2.23 15.88 7.96
N ALA A 108 1.91 16.40 6.76
CA ALA A 108 2.47 17.64 6.22
C ALA A 108 2.05 18.90 7.00
N THR A 109 1.09 18.80 7.92
CA THR A 109 0.76 19.88 8.86
C THR A 109 1.83 20.07 9.94
N MET A 110 2.65 19.04 10.20
CA MET A 110 3.77 19.13 11.13
C MET A 110 4.85 20.05 10.57
N THR A 111 5.28 21.01 11.38
CA THR A 111 6.32 21.97 11.02
C THR A 111 7.72 21.46 11.35
N PRO A 112 8.79 22.00 10.74
CA PRO A 112 10.17 21.62 11.07
C PRO A 112 10.56 21.78 12.56
N PRO A 113 10.16 22.84 13.29
CA PRO A 113 10.40 22.92 14.73
C PRO A 113 9.71 21.82 15.53
N GLU A 114 8.44 21.50 15.23
CA GLU A 114 7.67 20.44 15.92
C GLU A 114 8.32 19.06 15.71
N TYR A 115 8.69 18.73 14.47
CA TYR A 115 9.43 17.50 14.21
C TYR A 115 10.80 17.48 14.90
N SER A 116 11.50 18.61 14.93
CA SER A 116 12.81 18.72 15.60
C SER A 116 12.72 18.50 17.11
N ALA A 117 11.59 18.84 17.74
CA ALA A 117 11.34 18.59 19.15
C ALA A 117 11.17 17.10 19.47
N ILE A 118 10.48 16.34 18.61
CA ILE A 118 10.26 14.90 18.81
C ILE A 118 11.42 14.02 18.31
N ARG A 119 12.19 14.50 17.33
CA ARG A 119 13.24 13.71 16.66
C ARG A 119 14.26 13.04 17.60
N PRO A 120 14.76 13.66 18.68
CA PRO A 120 15.70 13.02 19.60
C PRO A 120 15.14 11.77 20.29
N TYR A 121 13.82 11.67 20.41
CA TYR A 121 13.13 10.56 21.07
C TYR A 121 12.83 9.40 20.12
N LEU A 122 12.98 9.57 18.81
CA LEU A 122 12.76 8.54 17.80
C LEU A 122 13.90 7.52 17.71
N ASP A 123 15.06 7.85 18.24
CA ASP A 123 16.29 7.03 18.13
C ASP A 123 16.53 6.61 16.67
N ASN A 124 16.68 5.32 16.39
CA ASN A 124 16.87 4.75 15.06
C ASN A 124 15.55 4.29 14.40
N SER A 125 14.39 4.56 15.02
CA SER A 125 13.11 4.18 14.43
C SER A 125 12.82 4.94 13.14
N SER A 126 12.38 4.23 12.11
CA SER A 126 12.15 4.79 10.77
C SER A 126 11.13 3.96 10.01
N GLY A 127 10.29 4.61 9.22
CA GLY A 127 9.38 3.93 8.28
C GLY A 127 10.08 3.00 7.28
N PHE A 128 11.40 3.17 7.08
CA PHE A 128 12.24 2.23 6.34
C PHE A 128 12.19 0.80 6.89
N GLN A 129 11.87 0.62 8.16
CA GLN A 129 11.77 -0.65 8.87
C GLN A 129 10.36 -1.27 8.82
N SER A 130 9.39 -0.67 8.11
CA SER A 130 8.06 -1.26 7.96
C SER A 130 8.14 -2.56 7.16
N TYR A 131 7.83 -3.68 7.81
CA TYR A 131 7.80 -4.98 7.16
C TYR A 131 6.61 -5.09 6.20
N GLN A 132 5.47 -4.44 6.52
CA GLN A 132 4.28 -4.45 5.67
C GLN A 132 4.55 -3.70 4.37
N TYR A 133 5.15 -2.52 4.44
CA TYR A 133 5.56 -1.80 3.23
C TYR A 133 6.50 -2.65 2.37
N ARG A 134 7.42 -3.36 2.99
CA ARG A 134 8.35 -4.24 2.28
C ARG A 134 7.65 -5.41 1.60
N CYS A 135 6.68 -6.05 2.30
CA CYS A 135 5.86 -7.10 1.71
C CYS A 135 5.04 -6.58 0.51
N ILE A 136 4.48 -5.36 0.60
CA ILE A 136 3.77 -4.71 -0.52
C ILE A 136 4.70 -4.54 -1.72
N GLU A 137 5.89 -3.93 -1.53
CA GLU A 137 6.85 -3.75 -2.63
C GLU A 137 7.23 -5.08 -3.30
N PHE A 138 7.48 -6.13 -2.52
CA PHE A 138 7.80 -7.44 -3.07
C PHE A 138 6.62 -8.08 -3.81
N SER A 139 5.40 -7.93 -3.29
CA SER A 139 4.19 -8.39 -3.97
C SER A 139 3.90 -7.65 -5.27
N LEU A 140 4.37 -6.41 -5.40
CA LEU A 140 4.29 -5.62 -6.63
C LEU A 140 5.47 -5.83 -7.59
N GLY A 141 6.49 -6.62 -7.19
CA GLY A 141 7.61 -6.99 -8.05
C GLY A 141 8.93 -6.25 -7.79
N ASN A 142 8.96 -5.25 -6.89
CA ASN A 142 10.19 -4.53 -6.53
C ASN A 142 11.06 -5.38 -5.59
N LYS A 143 11.70 -6.44 -6.12
CA LYS A 143 12.50 -7.40 -5.36
C LYS A 143 13.91 -6.87 -5.09
N ASN A 144 14.28 -6.76 -3.79
CA ASN A 144 15.59 -6.34 -3.34
C ASN A 144 16.01 -7.09 -2.07
N ALA A 145 16.93 -8.05 -2.19
CA ALA A 145 17.41 -8.88 -1.09
C ALA A 145 17.99 -8.06 0.10
N ALA A 146 18.58 -6.88 -0.16
CA ALA A 146 19.11 -6.04 0.90
C ALA A 146 18.04 -5.60 1.90
N MET A 147 16.78 -5.56 1.47
CA MET A 147 15.64 -5.15 2.30
C MET A 147 15.14 -6.24 3.27
N LEU A 148 15.74 -7.42 3.27
CA LEU A 148 15.55 -8.44 4.31
C LEU A 148 16.32 -8.10 5.59
N LYS A 149 17.48 -7.44 5.47
CA LYS A 149 18.40 -7.16 6.58
C LYS A 149 17.76 -6.35 7.75
N PRO A 150 16.93 -5.32 7.50
CA PRO A 150 16.28 -4.57 8.59
C PRO A 150 15.43 -5.45 9.53
N HIS A 151 14.97 -6.61 9.07
CA HIS A 151 14.09 -7.51 9.81
C HIS A 151 14.83 -8.69 10.46
N ALA A 152 16.15 -8.82 10.29
CA ALA A 152 16.94 -9.97 10.78
C ALA A 152 16.88 -10.15 12.31
N HIS A 153 16.62 -9.07 13.07
CA HIS A 153 16.46 -9.09 14.52
C HIS A 153 15.09 -9.61 15.01
N ARG A 154 14.13 -9.81 14.09
CA ARG A 154 12.76 -10.28 14.35
C ARG A 154 12.45 -11.47 13.42
N PRO A 155 12.78 -12.72 13.83
CA PRO A 155 12.60 -13.91 12.99
C PRO A 155 11.16 -14.09 12.49
N ASP A 156 10.17 -13.74 13.29
CA ASP A 156 8.75 -13.76 12.94
C ASP A 156 8.42 -12.83 11.76
N LEU A 157 8.90 -11.58 11.80
CA LEU A 157 8.71 -10.62 10.72
C LEU A 157 9.58 -10.93 9.49
N LEU A 158 10.81 -11.39 9.73
CA LEU A 158 11.71 -11.82 8.65
C LEU A 158 11.08 -12.94 7.82
N ALA A 159 10.43 -13.92 8.46
CA ALA A 159 9.76 -15.01 7.77
C ALA A 159 8.65 -14.50 6.83
N LEU A 160 7.85 -13.52 7.26
CA LEU A 160 6.80 -12.90 6.44
C LEU A 160 7.39 -12.17 5.23
N VAL A 161 8.42 -11.35 5.46
CA VAL A 161 9.08 -10.58 4.40
C VAL A 161 9.77 -11.52 3.41
N GLN A 162 10.42 -12.58 3.90
CA GLN A 162 11.09 -13.58 3.06
C GLN A 162 10.09 -14.39 2.22
N ALA A 163 8.93 -14.75 2.78
CA ALA A 163 7.86 -15.40 2.03
C ALA A 163 7.38 -14.54 0.86
N ALA A 164 7.16 -13.23 1.09
CA ALA A 164 6.79 -12.29 0.04
C ALA A 164 7.94 -12.08 -0.98
N TYR A 165 9.20 -12.14 -0.53
CA TYR A 165 10.37 -11.97 -1.39
C TYR A 165 10.51 -13.09 -2.42
N VAL A 166 10.27 -14.36 -2.03
CA VAL A 166 10.44 -15.53 -2.91
C VAL A 166 9.16 -15.90 -3.68
N ALA A 167 8.02 -15.32 -3.33
CA ALA A 167 6.76 -15.56 -4.03
C ALA A 167 6.69 -14.82 -5.38
N PRO A 168 5.92 -15.31 -6.36
CA PRO A 168 5.61 -14.55 -7.56
C PRO A 168 4.88 -13.25 -7.19
N SER A 169 5.17 -12.18 -7.93
CA SER A 169 4.52 -10.88 -7.76
C SER A 169 3.18 -10.82 -8.50
N LEU A 170 2.44 -9.73 -8.31
CA LEU A 170 1.25 -9.41 -9.08
C LEU A 170 1.53 -9.42 -10.59
N TYR A 171 2.66 -8.84 -11.01
CA TYR A 171 3.03 -8.81 -12.42
C TYR A 171 3.44 -10.18 -12.95
N ASP A 172 4.17 -10.98 -12.16
CA ASP A 172 4.53 -12.35 -12.52
C ASP A 172 3.28 -13.22 -12.79
N GLU A 173 2.26 -13.14 -11.91
CA GLU A 173 1.01 -13.89 -12.14
C GLU A 173 0.22 -13.33 -13.33
N SER A 174 0.26 -12.04 -13.58
CA SER A 174 -0.35 -11.45 -14.78
C SER A 174 0.30 -11.98 -16.06
N LEU A 175 1.62 -12.06 -16.12
CA LEU A 175 2.35 -12.61 -17.27
C LEU A 175 2.08 -14.12 -17.45
N ARG A 176 2.01 -14.87 -16.36
CA ARG A 176 1.62 -16.28 -16.39
C ARG A 176 0.18 -16.46 -16.91
N LEU A 177 -0.72 -15.55 -16.54
CA LEU A 177 -2.09 -15.55 -17.06
C LEU A 177 -2.11 -15.27 -18.56
N LEU A 178 -1.37 -14.26 -19.05
CA LEU A 178 -1.27 -13.99 -20.49
C LEU A 178 -0.83 -15.26 -21.26
N ALA A 179 0.21 -15.94 -20.77
CA ALA A 179 0.69 -17.18 -21.37
C ALA A 179 -0.37 -18.30 -21.35
N ARG A 180 -1.11 -18.48 -20.25
CA ARG A 180 -2.22 -19.45 -20.18
C ARG A 180 -3.34 -19.14 -21.17
N ARG A 181 -3.57 -17.87 -21.46
CA ARG A 181 -4.55 -17.37 -22.44
C ARG A 181 -4.03 -17.38 -23.88
N GLY A 182 -2.84 -17.97 -24.13
CA GLY A 182 -2.28 -18.19 -25.46
C GLY A 182 -1.47 -17.03 -26.04
N LEU A 183 -1.19 -16.00 -25.26
CA LEU A 183 -0.30 -14.90 -25.68
C LEU A 183 1.17 -15.33 -25.57
N ALA A 184 2.01 -14.84 -26.48
CA ALA A 184 3.41 -15.26 -26.64
C ALA A 184 4.33 -14.65 -25.57
N VAL A 185 4.15 -15.03 -24.30
CA VAL A 185 5.03 -14.64 -23.19
C VAL A 185 6.15 -15.67 -23.06
N PRO A 186 7.43 -15.27 -23.10
CA PRO A 186 8.57 -16.21 -23.01
C PRO A 186 8.58 -16.98 -21.68
N ALA A 187 9.00 -18.25 -21.73
CA ALA A 187 9.13 -19.10 -20.54
C ALA A 187 10.08 -18.49 -19.47
N THR A 188 11.08 -17.74 -19.89
CA THR A 188 12.01 -17.01 -19.01
C THR A 188 11.32 -15.97 -18.14
N HIS A 189 10.09 -15.54 -18.46
CA HIS A 189 9.28 -14.58 -17.69
C HIS A 189 8.16 -15.28 -16.89
N THR A 190 7.76 -16.49 -17.27
CA THR A 190 6.72 -17.26 -16.59
C THR A 190 7.24 -18.33 -15.65
N GLN A 191 8.55 -18.66 -15.70
CA GLN A 191 9.22 -19.72 -14.93
C GLN A 191 10.56 -19.24 -14.37
N ARG A 192 10.68 -17.99 -13.99
CA ARG A 192 11.91 -17.39 -13.45
C ARG A 192 12.07 -17.63 -11.94
N ASP A 193 13.23 -17.31 -11.40
CA ASP A 193 13.42 -17.13 -9.95
C ASP A 193 12.73 -15.82 -9.52
N TRP A 194 11.64 -15.92 -8.77
CA TRP A 194 10.83 -14.79 -8.32
C TRP A 194 11.55 -13.88 -7.33
N SER A 195 12.64 -14.33 -6.72
CA SER A 195 13.48 -13.51 -5.83
C SER A 195 14.37 -12.52 -6.60
N GLN A 196 14.58 -12.73 -7.91
CA GLN A 196 15.36 -11.83 -8.74
C GLN A 196 14.53 -10.62 -9.19
N PRO A 197 15.13 -9.44 -9.34
CA PRO A 197 14.48 -8.30 -9.96
C PRO A 197 13.92 -8.66 -11.33
N TYR A 198 12.76 -8.10 -11.66
CA TYR A 198 12.17 -8.24 -12.99
C TYR A 198 13.00 -7.46 -14.01
N THR A 199 13.16 -8.02 -15.20
CA THR A 199 13.82 -7.34 -16.34
C THR A 199 12.83 -7.23 -17.49
N ALA A 200 12.59 -6.03 -17.98
CA ALA A 200 11.68 -5.76 -19.08
C ALA A 200 12.11 -6.47 -20.37
N SER A 201 11.13 -6.89 -21.18
CA SER A 201 11.34 -7.63 -22.42
C SER A 201 10.44 -7.12 -23.53
N LYS A 202 11.01 -6.98 -24.73
CA LYS A 202 10.23 -6.63 -25.92
C LYS A 202 9.20 -7.70 -26.29
N ASP A 203 9.46 -8.96 -26.02
CA ASP A 203 8.50 -10.04 -26.28
C ASP A 203 7.29 -9.93 -25.36
N VAL A 204 7.49 -9.61 -24.09
CA VAL A 204 6.40 -9.34 -23.14
C VAL A 204 5.62 -8.08 -23.55
N GLU A 205 6.32 -7.04 -23.98
CA GLU A 205 5.68 -5.82 -24.52
C GLU A 205 4.79 -6.16 -25.72
N GLN A 206 5.26 -7.00 -26.65
CA GLN A 206 4.45 -7.43 -27.79
C GLN A 206 3.22 -8.26 -27.38
N ALA A 207 3.32 -9.09 -26.34
CA ALA A 207 2.18 -9.82 -25.81
C ALA A 207 1.11 -8.85 -25.24
N TRP A 208 1.50 -7.86 -24.45
CA TRP A 208 0.60 -6.81 -23.97
C TRP A 208 0.06 -5.94 -25.11
N LEU A 209 0.90 -5.59 -26.09
CA LEU A 209 0.51 -4.79 -27.24
C LEU A 209 -0.58 -5.48 -28.08
N GLN A 210 -0.55 -6.81 -28.19
CA GLN A 210 -1.61 -7.58 -28.82
C GLN A 210 -2.96 -7.39 -28.09
N VAL A 211 -2.95 -7.40 -26.74
CA VAL A 211 -4.15 -7.12 -25.93
C VAL A 211 -4.67 -5.71 -26.16
N TYR A 212 -3.78 -4.72 -26.17
CA TYR A 212 -4.15 -3.31 -26.31
C TYR A 212 -4.59 -2.93 -27.71
N ARG A 213 -4.16 -3.66 -28.76
CA ARG A 213 -4.60 -3.44 -30.15
C ARG A 213 -5.98 -4.02 -30.45
N ASP A 214 -6.39 -5.04 -29.70
CA ASP A 214 -7.75 -5.59 -29.82
C ASP A 214 -8.42 -5.78 -28.45
N PRO A 215 -8.80 -4.66 -27.79
CA PRO A 215 -9.43 -4.73 -26.49
C PRO A 215 -10.76 -5.48 -26.48
N LYS A 216 -11.45 -5.59 -27.64
CA LYS A 216 -12.72 -6.31 -27.72
C LYS A 216 -12.52 -7.83 -27.63
N ALA A 217 -11.47 -8.34 -28.26
CA ALA A 217 -11.14 -9.76 -28.18
C ALA A 217 -10.54 -10.16 -26.82
N HIS A 218 -9.89 -9.20 -26.12
CA HIS A 218 -9.15 -9.44 -24.88
C HIS A 218 -9.61 -8.53 -23.74
N TRP A 219 -10.91 -8.30 -23.61
CA TRP A 219 -11.45 -7.27 -22.71
C TRP A 219 -10.99 -7.40 -21.26
N ASP A 220 -11.01 -8.60 -20.70
CA ASP A 220 -10.61 -8.86 -19.33
C ASP A 220 -9.09 -8.68 -19.10
N LEU A 221 -8.25 -9.05 -20.07
CA LEU A 221 -6.81 -8.82 -20.05
C LEU A 221 -6.48 -7.33 -20.23
N TYR A 222 -7.21 -6.63 -21.10
CA TYR A 222 -7.10 -5.19 -21.23
C TYR A 222 -7.45 -4.48 -19.94
N GLN A 223 -8.55 -4.86 -19.30
CA GLN A 223 -8.94 -4.33 -17.99
C GLN A 223 -7.86 -4.61 -16.94
N LEU A 224 -7.26 -5.83 -16.92
CA LEU A 224 -6.14 -6.13 -16.04
C LEU A 224 -4.97 -5.17 -16.25
N GLY A 225 -4.60 -4.90 -17.49
CA GLY A 225 -3.53 -3.94 -17.83
C GLY A 225 -3.81 -2.53 -17.32
N GLU A 226 -5.07 -2.07 -17.41
CA GLU A 226 -5.45 -0.75 -16.88
C GLU A 226 -5.48 -0.73 -15.34
N GLU A 227 -5.97 -1.79 -14.67
CA GLU A 227 -5.89 -1.89 -13.21
C GLU A 227 -4.44 -1.88 -12.68
N LEU A 228 -3.50 -2.52 -13.40
CA LEU A 228 -2.08 -2.46 -13.09
C LEU A 228 -1.52 -1.04 -13.27
N THR A 229 -1.95 -0.34 -14.32
CA THR A 229 -1.55 1.05 -14.58
C THR A 229 -2.03 1.97 -13.45
N ASP A 230 -3.31 1.90 -13.10
CA ASP A 230 -3.91 2.71 -12.05
C ASP A 230 -3.23 2.46 -10.69
N LEU A 231 -2.93 1.20 -10.39
CA LEU A 231 -2.20 0.84 -9.17
C LEU A 231 -0.79 1.44 -9.15
N GLU A 232 -0.04 1.34 -10.25
CA GLU A 232 1.30 1.91 -10.32
C GLU A 232 1.27 3.44 -10.26
N ASP A 233 0.32 4.10 -10.92
CA ASP A 233 0.16 5.56 -10.86
C ASP A 233 -0.10 6.02 -9.43
N ALA A 234 -1.04 5.37 -8.72
CA ALA A 234 -1.32 5.65 -7.32
C ALA A 234 -0.08 5.43 -6.42
N PHE A 235 0.72 4.38 -6.70
CA PHE A 235 1.94 4.09 -5.96
C PHE A 235 3.05 5.11 -6.22
N ARG A 236 3.18 5.61 -7.46
CA ARG A 236 4.08 6.71 -7.82
C ARG A 236 3.68 8.01 -7.13
N LEU A 237 2.38 8.32 -7.10
CA LEU A 237 1.84 9.48 -6.40
C LEU A 237 2.15 9.40 -4.89
N TRP A 238 1.95 8.24 -4.27
CA TRP A 238 2.29 8.03 -2.85
C TRP A 238 3.78 8.27 -2.59
N ARG A 239 4.68 7.74 -3.43
CA ARG A 239 6.13 7.98 -3.31
C ARG A 239 6.48 9.45 -3.47
N PHE A 240 5.86 10.13 -4.44
CA PHE A 240 6.06 11.57 -4.65
C PHE A 240 5.63 12.39 -3.43
N ARG A 241 4.45 12.11 -2.88
CA ARG A 241 3.96 12.75 -1.65
C ARG A 241 4.87 12.48 -0.47
N HIS A 242 5.40 11.26 -0.34
CA HIS A 242 6.39 10.92 0.67
C HIS A 242 7.64 11.80 0.56
N VAL A 243 8.27 11.87 -0.62
CA VAL A 243 9.45 12.70 -0.86
C VAL A 243 9.19 14.15 -0.48
N THR A 244 8.12 14.74 -0.99
CA THR A 244 7.81 16.17 -0.77
C THR A 244 7.47 16.47 0.69
N THR A 245 6.79 15.58 1.39
CA THR A 245 6.48 15.72 2.82
C THR A 245 7.76 15.64 3.66
N VAL A 246 8.63 14.67 3.40
CA VAL A 246 9.92 14.55 4.10
C VAL A 246 10.79 15.78 3.84
N GLU A 247 10.87 16.24 2.58
CA GLU A 247 11.63 17.46 2.24
C GLU A 247 11.10 18.70 2.97
N ARG A 248 9.76 18.84 3.05
CA ARG A 248 9.09 19.93 3.76
C ARG A 248 9.40 19.94 5.26
N ILE A 249 9.45 18.77 5.91
CA ILE A 249 9.54 18.66 7.38
C ILE A 249 11.00 18.62 7.85
N ILE A 250 11.85 17.83 7.21
CA ILE A 250 13.24 17.63 7.67
C ILE A 250 14.30 18.19 6.73
N GLY A 251 13.91 18.65 5.54
CA GLY A 251 14.83 19.10 4.51
C GLY A 251 15.78 17.99 4.05
N PHE A 252 17.04 18.32 3.78
CA PHE A 252 18.04 17.37 3.29
C PHE A 252 18.81 16.64 4.41
N LYS A 253 18.32 16.66 5.64
CA LYS A 253 18.91 15.91 6.75
C LYS A 253 18.78 14.40 6.52
N ARG A 254 19.71 13.62 7.09
CA ARG A 254 19.59 12.15 7.09
C ARG A 254 18.35 11.69 7.84
N GLY A 255 17.72 10.62 7.35
CA GLY A 255 16.63 9.95 8.07
C GLY A 255 17.12 9.35 9.39
N THR A 256 16.20 9.15 10.34
CA THR A 256 16.51 8.52 11.65
C THR A 256 17.06 7.10 11.48
N GLY A 257 16.60 6.33 10.50
CA GLY A 257 17.12 5.00 10.16
C GLY A 257 18.44 4.99 9.39
N GLY A 258 19.17 6.11 9.31
CA GLY A 258 20.49 6.19 8.67
C GLY A 258 20.48 6.27 7.14
N THR A 259 19.30 6.28 6.50
CA THR A 259 19.16 6.44 5.05
C THR A 259 19.56 7.85 4.61
N GLY A 260 19.83 8.01 3.30
CA GLY A 260 20.16 9.33 2.72
C GLY A 260 19.00 10.35 2.73
N GLY A 261 17.87 10.05 3.40
CA GLY A 261 16.73 10.95 3.46
C GLY A 261 16.14 11.21 2.07
N VAL A 262 15.89 12.48 1.73
CA VAL A 262 15.29 12.90 0.46
C VAL A 262 16.04 12.35 -0.76
N SER A 263 17.37 12.29 -0.74
CA SER A 263 18.15 11.78 -1.87
C SER A 263 17.90 10.28 -2.16
N TYR A 264 17.69 9.49 -1.12
CA TYR A 264 17.31 8.10 -1.25
C TYR A 264 15.87 7.96 -1.79
N LEU A 265 14.94 8.72 -1.23
CA LEU A 265 13.53 8.68 -1.63
C LEU A 265 13.33 9.12 -3.08
N ARG A 266 14.09 10.12 -3.56
CA ARG A 266 14.04 10.56 -4.97
C ARG A 266 14.41 9.45 -5.94
N LYS A 267 15.40 8.61 -5.61
CA LYS A 267 15.75 7.43 -6.43
C LYS A 267 14.63 6.40 -6.51
N MET A 268 13.76 6.35 -5.52
CA MET A 268 12.61 5.46 -5.51
C MET A 268 11.49 5.91 -6.46
N LEU A 269 11.50 7.16 -6.93
CA LEU A 269 10.55 7.66 -7.93
C LEU A 269 10.79 7.03 -9.32
N ASP A 270 12.03 6.62 -9.61
CA ASP A 270 12.40 6.03 -10.90
C ASP A 270 12.05 4.54 -11.01
N VAL A 271 11.59 3.91 -9.90
CA VAL A 271 11.20 2.50 -9.91
C VAL A 271 9.87 2.31 -10.64
N VAL A 272 9.92 1.58 -11.74
CA VAL A 272 8.77 1.16 -12.54
C VAL A 272 8.41 -0.28 -12.18
N LEU A 273 7.14 -0.54 -11.90
CA LEU A 273 6.65 -1.85 -11.47
C LEU A 273 6.23 -2.74 -12.65
N PHE A 274 5.59 -2.15 -13.66
CA PHE A 274 5.02 -2.84 -14.82
C PHE A 274 5.53 -2.22 -16.13
N PRO A 275 6.82 -2.36 -16.44
CA PRO A 275 7.50 -1.53 -17.45
C PRO A 275 6.91 -1.65 -18.86
N GLU A 276 6.49 -2.83 -19.28
CA GLU A 276 5.97 -3.04 -20.64
C GLU A 276 4.61 -2.39 -20.85
N ILE A 277 3.78 -2.32 -19.79
CA ILE A 277 2.48 -1.64 -19.86
C ILE A 277 2.66 -0.13 -20.06
N TRP A 278 3.74 0.44 -19.57
CA TRP A 278 4.07 1.84 -19.80
C TRP A 278 4.70 2.06 -21.19
N SER A 279 5.63 1.21 -21.60
CA SER A 279 6.37 1.40 -22.86
C SER A 279 5.49 1.16 -24.09
N LEU A 280 4.57 0.18 -24.05
CA LEU A 280 3.68 -0.13 -25.19
C LEU A 280 2.82 1.06 -25.65
N ARG A 281 2.54 2.03 -24.75
CA ARG A 281 1.76 3.23 -25.09
C ARG A 281 2.39 4.07 -26.19
N THR A 282 3.70 3.96 -26.35
CA THR A 282 4.43 4.64 -27.44
C THR A 282 4.28 3.89 -28.77
N GLU A 283 3.91 2.62 -28.75
CA GLU A 283 3.77 1.75 -29.92
C GLU A 283 2.31 1.62 -30.43
N LEU A 284 1.35 2.22 -29.72
CA LEU A 284 -0.06 2.30 -30.09
C LEU A 284 -0.29 3.46 -31.06
#